data_e1ee8042236b793c6491504ff2cece61
#
_entry.id   e1ee8042236b793c6491504ff2cece61
#
_cell.length_a   1.000
_cell.length_b   1.000
_cell.length_c   1.000
_cell.angle_alpha   90.00
_cell.angle_beta   90.00
_cell.angle_gamma   90.00
#
_symmetry.space_group_name_H-M   'P 1'
#
loop_
_entity.id
_entity.type
_entity.pdbx_description
1 polymer ?
#
loop_
_entity_poly.entity_id
_entity_poly.type
_entity_poly.pdbx_seq_one_letter_code
_entity_poly.pdbx_strand_id
1 'polypeptide(L)'
;MGETRAQPLTMKDMSESMRRVVEAAGGIVWRWKTGSEIAENPAIAAQKTPKEQLNSIEVCIVHRPKYDDWSWPKGKLEQGESHRHAAVREIGEETGVSIALGPYLCEVEYPLSEEGKKTRHSHDRAVDTKHTLYWMAQPISGDDAEHLLDAFGPVHRADVGEINDIVWVSVREARKILTHSTDKDTLAIFVDRVQEGAATAQNLMIVRHAKAESRKSWKGTDANRPITPKGAAAAFALNRELACYNPTRLATSPWLRCQETLQVLSWQTERPMEHIDALTEDAFAEYPTIAWLAFLKQIQLTLETRETTAICMHRPVIGGMFDHLRGLCARKALSKQLIAKTPFMPTGTAVALFIIDTPQGPSIIDIQKVSPIVY
;
A
#
# COMPACT_ATOMS: atom_id res chain seq x y z
N MET A 1 50.79 -18.04 13.29
CA MET A 1 49.97 -18.02 12.06
C MET A 1 49.08 -19.25 12.11
N GLY A 2 47.81 -19.08 12.51
CA GLY A 2 46.83 -20.17 12.57
C GLY A 2 45.90 -20.03 11.39
N GLU A 3 45.97 -20.91 10.44
CA GLU A 3 45.00 -21.01 9.34
C GLU A 3 43.69 -21.55 9.91
N THR A 4 42.68 -20.72 9.90
CA THR A 4 41.31 -21.12 10.20
C THR A 4 40.76 -21.83 8.95
N ARG A 5 40.80 -23.17 8.94
CA ARG A 5 40.12 -23.98 7.93
C ARG A 5 38.62 -23.73 8.04
N ALA A 6 38.02 -23.19 6.97
CA ALA A 6 36.59 -23.15 6.81
C ALA A 6 36.04 -24.59 6.85
N GLN A 7 35.05 -24.85 7.71
CA GLN A 7 34.34 -26.13 7.72
C GLN A 7 33.55 -26.29 6.42
N PRO A 8 33.54 -27.46 5.80
CA PRO A 8 32.71 -27.70 4.61
C PRO A 8 31.25 -27.63 5.01
N LEU A 9 30.44 -26.89 4.22
CA LEU A 9 28.98 -26.80 4.37
C LEU A 9 28.38 -28.21 4.35
N THR A 10 27.49 -28.50 5.28
CA THR A 10 26.79 -29.78 5.33
C THR A 10 25.78 -29.90 4.20
N MET A 11 25.37 -31.11 3.80
CA MET A 11 24.28 -31.32 2.83
C MET A 11 22.98 -30.59 3.22
N LYS A 12 22.76 -30.37 4.51
CA LYS A 12 21.62 -29.61 5.04
C LYS A 12 21.76 -28.11 4.75
N ASP A 13 22.97 -27.56 4.92
CA ASP A 13 23.26 -26.15 4.60
C ASP A 13 23.18 -25.89 3.09
N MET A 14 23.57 -26.87 2.26
CA MET A 14 23.43 -26.81 0.81
C MET A 14 21.97 -26.93 0.35
N SER A 15 21.11 -27.69 1.03
CA SER A 15 19.68 -27.79 0.72
C SER A 15 18.91 -26.54 1.11
N GLU A 16 19.30 -25.86 2.19
CA GLU A 16 18.72 -24.56 2.57
C GLU A 16 19.12 -23.44 1.63
N SER A 17 20.32 -23.47 1.04
CA SER A 17 20.78 -22.50 0.04
C SER A 17 20.13 -22.66 -1.35
N MET A 18 19.34 -23.72 -1.58
CA MET A 18 18.66 -24.01 -2.85
C MET A 18 17.13 -23.85 -2.79
N ARG A 19 16.58 -23.36 -1.69
CA ARG A 19 15.14 -23.05 -1.62
C ARG A 19 14.82 -21.82 -2.48
N ARG A 20 14.02 -22.01 -3.52
CA ARG A 20 13.48 -20.91 -4.32
C ARG A 20 12.21 -20.41 -3.67
N VAL A 21 12.19 -19.13 -3.31
CA VAL A 21 10.96 -18.43 -2.89
C VAL A 21 10.34 -17.79 -4.12
N VAL A 22 9.08 -18.10 -4.38
CA VAL A 22 8.29 -17.44 -5.41
C VAL A 22 7.47 -16.36 -4.74
N GLU A 23 7.87 -15.12 -4.98
CA GLU A 23 7.16 -13.95 -4.47
C GLU A 23 5.87 -13.73 -5.26
N ALA A 24 4.79 -13.41 -4.55
CA ALA A 24 3.47 -13.14 -5.09
C ALA A 24 2.76 -12.04 -4.30
N ALA A 25 1.75 -11.46 -4.91
CA ALA A 25 0.93 -10.44 -4.27
C ALA A 25 -0.52 -10.49 -4.77
N GLY A 26 -1.44 -10.04 -3.93
CA GLY A 26 -2.85 -9.97 -4.27
C GLY A 26 -3.65 -9.28 -3.18
N GLY A 27 -4.96 -9.49 -3.18
CA GLY A 27 -5.79 -8.83 -2.18
C GLY A 27 -7.20 -9.37 -2.09
N ILE A 28 -7.87 -8.98 -1.03
CA ILE A 28 -9.32 -9.10 -0.92
C ILE A 28 -9.93 -7.81 -1.48
N VAL A 29 -10.42 -7.91 -2.72
CA VAL A 29 -11.16 -6.82 -3.36
C VAL A 29 -12.56 -6.80 -2.78
N TRP A 30 -12.95 -5.66 -2.21
CA TRP A 30 -14.21 -5.51 -1.53
C TRP A 30 -14.93 -4.21 -1.91
N ARG A 31 -16.24 -4.23 -1.81
CA ARG A 31 -17.09 -3.06 -2.02
C ARG A 31 -18.28 -3.08 -1.09
N TRP A 32 -18.91 -1.93 -0.92
CA TRP A 32 -20.25 -1.91 -0.32
C TRP A 32 -21.24 -2.55 -1.27
N LYS A 33 -22.10 -3.41 -0.73
CA LYS A 33 -23.11 -4.13 -1.50
C LYS A 33 -24.00 -3.16 -2.27
N THR A 34 -24.12 -3.36 -3.58
CA THR A 34 -24.94 -2.53 -4.46
C THR A 34 -26.39 -2.44 -3.95
N GLY A 35 -26.94 -1.21 -3.90
CA GLY A 35 -28.27 -0.93 -3.36
C GLY A 35 -28.35 -0.95 -1.84
N SER A 36 -27.24 -1.06 -1.10
CA SER A 36 -27.22 -0.82 0.34
C SER A 36 -27.17 0.68 0.65
N GLU A 37 -27.71 1.07 1.79
CA GLU A 37 -27.67 2.46 2.28
C GLU A 37 -26.21 3.01 2.34
N ILE A 38 -25.24 2.16 2.73
CA ILE A 38 -23.83 2.54 2.79
C ILE A 38 -23.25 2.74 1.37
N ALA A 39 -23.65 1.94 0.38
CA ALA A 39 -23.19 2.12 -0.99
C ALA A 39 -23.69 3.43 -1.61
N GLU A 40 -24.92 3.85 -1.27
CA GLU A 40 -25.51 5.11 -1.72
C GLU A 40 -24.92 6.32 -0.98
N ASN A 41 -24.57 6.16 0.29
CA ASN A 41 -23.95 7.18 1.11
C ASN A 41 -22.82 6.59 2.00
N PRO A 42 -21.60 6.46 1.47
CA PRO A 42 -20.47 5.89 2.23
C PRO A 42 -20.11 6.63 3.53
N ALA A 43 -20.52 7.90 3.67
CA ALA A 43 -20.25 8.67 4.89
C ALA A 43 -20.95 8.08 6.13
N ILE A 44 -22.06 7.37 5.98
CA ILE A 44 -22.76 6.74 7.10
C ILE A 44 -22.07 5.47 7.62
N ALA A 45 -21.12 4.92 6.87
CA ALA A 45 -20.43 3.69 7.26
C ALA A 45 -19.79 3.79 8.66
N ALA A 46 -19.23 4.95 9.01
CA ALA A 46 -18.63 5.19 10.33
C ALA A 46 -19.66 5.18 11.48
N GLN A 47 -20.94 5.35 11.18
CA GLN A 47 -22.04 5.31 12.16
C GLN A 47 -22.60 3.89 12.36
N LYS A 48 -22.24 2.94 11.48
CA LYS A 48 -22.70 1.55 11.54
C LYS A 48 -21.74 0.72 12.39
N THR A 49 -22.29 -0.24 13.09
CA THR A 49 -21.47 -1.23 13.81
C THR A 49 -20.64 -2.08 12.84
N PRO A 50 -19.51 -2.64 13.27
CA PRO A 50 -18.71 -3.54 12.43
C PRO A 50 -19.52 -4.71 11.83
N LYS A 51 -20.52 -5.22 12.56
CA LYS A 51 -21.40 -6.28 12.08
C LYS A 51 -22.30 -5.81 10.94
N GLU A 52 -22.84 -4.60 11.02
CA GLU A 52 -23.66 -4.00 9.96
C GLU A 52 -22.79 -3.71 8.73
N GLN A 53 -21.57 -3.21 8.94
CA GLN A 53 -20.61 -3.01 7.86
C GLN A 53 -20.31 -4.34 7.14
N LEU A 54 -19.96 -5.42 7.87
CA LEU A 54 -19.69 -6.74 7.31
C LEU A 54 -20.90 -7.32 6.55
N ASN A 55 -22.12 -7.08 7.00
CA ASN A 55 -23.33 -7.51 6.30
C ASN A 55 -23.58 -6.72 5.00
N SER A 56 -23.00 -5.54 4.88
CA SER A 56 -23.09 -4.65 3.72
C SER A 56 -21.86 -4.72 2.81
N ILE A 57 -20.93 -5.65 3.04
CA ILE A 57 -19.73 -5.88 2.23
C ILE A 57 -19.93 -7.07 1.30
N GLU A 58 -19.55 -6.88 0.05
CA GLU A 58 -19.28 -7.94 -0.93
C GLU A 58 -17.79 -8.00 -1.20
N VAL A 59 -17.28 -9.22 -1.40
CA VAL A 59 -15.89 -9.50 -1.76
C VAL A 59 -15.83 -10.22 -3.11
N CYS A 60 -14.79 -9.94 -3.87
CA CYS A 60 -14.54 -10.54 -5.18
C CYS A 60 -13.68 -11.79 -5.03
N ILE A 61 -14.13 -12.92 -5.56
CA ILE A 61 -13.35 -14.16 -5.64
C ILE A 61 -13.31 -14.65 -7.09
N VAL A 62 -12.24 -15.35 -7.44
CA VAL A 62 -11.97 -15.83 -8.79
C VAL A 62 -11.94 -17.36 -8.82
N HIS A 63 -12.44 -17.95 -9.92
CA HIS A 63 -12.35 -19.40 -10.18
C HIS A 63 -11.21 -19.70 -11.14
N ARG A 64 -10.32 -20.62 -10.72
CA ARG A 64 -9.17 -21.07 -11.49
C ARG A 64 -9.43 -22.47 -12.07
N PRO A 65 -9.80 -22.58 -13.35
CA PRO A 65 -10.22 -23.86 -13.95
C PRO A 65 -9.10 -24.91 -13.93
N LYS A 66 -7.83 -24.49 -14.05
CA LYS A 66 -6.67 -25.38 -13.98
C LYS A 66 -6.60 -26.18 -12.67
N TYR A 67 -7.03 -25.58 -11.57
CA TYR A 67 -7.00 -26.17 -10.23
C TYR A 67 -8.38 -26.58 -9.74
N ASP A 68 -9.43 -26.13 -10.44
CA ASP A 68 -10.85 -26.32 -10.08
C ASP A 68 -11.08 -25.80 -8.64
N ASP A 69 -10.63 -24.56 -8.39
CA ASP A 69 -10.69 -23.92 -7.08
C ASP A 69 -11.13 -22.46 -7.15
N TRP A 70 -11.65 -21.98 -5.99
CA TRP A 70 -11.98 -20.59 -5.75
C TRP A 70 -10.98 -19.97 -4.80
N SER A 71 -10.40 -18.84 -5.16
CA SER A 71 -9.38 -18.15 -4.37
C SER A 71 -9.48 -16.63 -4.48
N TRP A 72 -8.65 -15.94 -3.69
CA TRP A 72 -8.43 -14.49 -3.84
C TRP A 72 -7.60 -14.22 -5.09
N PRO A 73 -7.87 -13.11 -5.81
CA PRO A 73 -7.05 -12.70 -6.95
C PRO A 73 -5.61 -12.40 -6.48
N LYS A 74 -4.62 -13.02 -7.12
CA LYS A 74 -3.19 -12.93 -6.78
C LYS A 74 -2.32 -13.59 -7.83
N GLY A 75 -1.15 -13.05 -8.04
CA GLY A 75 -0.16 -13.70 -8.90
C GLY A 75 1.28 -13.37 -8.54
N LYS A 76 2.20 -13.77 -9.39
CA LYS A 76 3.65 -13.66 -9.16
C LYS A 76 4.15 -12.26 -9.49
N LEU A 77 5.18 -11.82 -8.76
CA LEU A 77 5.89 -10.62 -9.13
C LEU A 77 6.64 -10.80 -10.45
N GLU A 78 6.59 -9.80 -11.30
CA GLU A 78 7.47 -9.66 -12.45
C GLU A 78 8.84 -9.12 -12.02
N GLN A 79 9.81 -9.21 -12.94
CA GLN A 79 11.15 -8.70 -12.66
C GLN A 79 11.11 -7.19 -12.38
N GLY A 80 11.61 -6.80 -11.21
CA GLY A 80 11.64 -5.41 -10.82
C GLY A 80 10.33 -4.83 -10.34
N GLU A 81 9.36 -5.63 -10.06
CA GLU A 81 8.07 -5.23 -9.55
C GLU A 81 8.04 -5.25 -8.03
N SER A 82 7.36 -4.29 -7.41
CA SER A 82 7.06 -4.36 -5.99
C SER A 82 5.82 -5.22 -5.74
N HIS A 83 5.68 -5.75 -4.52
CA HIS A 83 4.46 -6.49 -4.15
C HIS A 83 3.18 -5.64 -4.30
N ARG A 84 3.24 -4.32 -4.06
CA ARG A 84 2.08 -3.43 -4.25
C ARG A 84 1.71 -3.30 -5.71
N HIS A 85 2.71 -3.09 -6.55
CA HIS A 85 2.49 -3.02 -7.99
C HIS A 85 1.94 -4.35 -8.52
N ALA A 86 2.56 -5.48 -8.15
CA ALA A 86 2.07 -6.81 -8.50
C ALA A 86 0.63 -7.04 -8.05
N ALA A 87 0.26 -6.63 -6.82
CA ALA A 87 -1.12 -6.76 -6.33
C ALA A 87 -2.11 -5.97 -7.20
N VAL A 88 -1.78 -4.73 -7.59
CA VAL A 88 -2.64 -3.91 -8.46
C VAL A 88 -2.77 -4.54 -9.84
N ARG A 89 -1.66 -4.97 -10.46
CA ARG A 89 -1.63 -5.59 -11.78
C ARG A 89 -2.40 -6.92 -11.79
N GLU A 90 -2.07 -7.85 -10.91
CA GLU A 90 -2.67 -9.19 -10.85
C GLU A 90 -4.18 -9.14 -10.55
N ILE A 91 -4.61 -8.27 -9.63
CA ILE A 91 -6.03 -8.06 -9.39
C ILE A 91 -6.71 -7.53 -10.66
N GLY A 92 -6.09 -6.57 -11.34
CA GLY A 92 -6.59 -6.05 -12.61
C GLY A 92 -6.69 -7.12 -13.70
N GLU A 93 -5.65 -7.94 -13.86
CA GLU A 93 -5.60 -9.04 -14.83
C GLU A 93 -6.65 -10.11 -14.55
N GLU A 94 -6.75 -10.60 -13.33
CA GLU A 94 -7.64 -11.68 -12.95
C GLU A 94 -9.11 -11.24 -12.86
N THR A 95 -9.38 -10.00 -12.39
CA THR A 95 -10.76 -9.52 -12.16
C THR A 95 -11.25 -8.51 -13.20
N GLY A 96 -10.35 -7.82 -13.88
CA GLY A 96 -10.64 -6.66 -14.74
C GLY A 96 -11.13 -5.44 -13.99
N VAL A 97 -10.88 -5.39 -12.70
CA VAL A 97 -11.26 -4.27 -11.84
C VAL A 97 -10.02 -3.44 -11.52
N SER A 98 -10.03 -2.16 -11.88
CA SER A 98 -9.02 -1.21 -11.37
C SER A 98 -9.25 -0.99 -9.89
N ILE A 99 -8.18 -1.02 -9.08
CA ILE A 99 -8.28 -0.95 -7.62
C ILE A 99 -7.31 0.04 -7.00
N ALA A 100 -7.67 0.52 -5.83
CA ALA A 100 -6.75 1.16 -4.89
C ALA A 100 -6.47 0.22 -3.71
N LEU A 101 -5.21 0.12 -3.29
CA LEU A 101 -4.83 -0.65 -2.11
C LEU A 101 -5.26 0.07 -0.84
N GLY A 102 -5.75 -0.70 0.11
CA GLY A 102 -6.12 -0.29 1.44
C GLY A 102 -5.15 -0.78 2.52
N PRO A 103 -5.64 -0.98 3.76
CA PRO A 103 -4.87 -1.57 4.85
C PRO A 103 -4.28 -2.93 4.48
N TYR A 104 -3.05 -3.16 4.95
CA TYR A 104 -2.37 -4.45 4.81
C TYR A 104 -3.10 -5.53 5.62
N LEU A 105 -3.23 -6.72 5.05
CA LEU A 105 -3.85 -7.87 5.71
C LEU A 105 -2.80 -8.76 6.34
N CYS A 106 -2.09 -9.51 5.53
CA CYS A 106 -1.14 -10.53 5.98
C CYS A 106 -0.18 -10.96 4.88
N GLU A 107 0.81 -11.70 5.27
CA GLU A 107 1.64 -12.55 4.40
C GLU A 107 1.31 -14.02 4.67
N VAL A 108 1.36 -14.83 3.62
CA VAL A 108 1.12 -16.28 3.67
C VAL A 108 2.26 -16.97 2.96
N GLU A 109 2.89 -17.92 3.62
CA GLU A 109 3.95 -18.75 3.03
C GLU A 109 3.50 -20.22 3.04
N TYR A 110 3.63 -20.89 1.92
CA TYR A 110 3.31 -22.31 1.80
C TYR A 110 4.17 -22.99 0.73
N PRO A 111 4.40 -24.33 0.84
CA PRO A 111 5.13 -25.09 -0.15
C PRO A 111 4.38 -25.09 -1.50
N LEU A 112 5.09 -24.84 -2.61
CA LEU A 112 4.50 -24.91 -3.97
C LEU A 112 3.89 -26.28 -4.30
N SER A 113 4.32 -27.34 -3.62
CA SER A 113 3.72 -28.69 -3.75
C SER A 113 2.27 -28.76 -3.27
N GLU A 114 1.80 -27.77 -2.50
CA GLU A 114 0.41 -27.67 -2.04
C GLU A 114 -0.46 -26.83 -2.99
N GLU A 115 0.13 -26.19 -4.01
CA GLU A 115 -0.58 -25.46 -5.04
C GLU A 115 -1.13 -26.44 -6.09
N GLY A 116 -2.38 -26.90 -5.92
CA GLY A 116 -3.09 -27.78 -6.85
C GLY A 116 -3.26 -29.24 -6.42
N LYS A 117 -4.04 -30.02 -7.21
CA LYS A 117 -4.24 -31.46 -6.99
C LYS A 117 -2.88 -32.17 -7.03
N LYS A 118 -2.53 -32.91 -5.98
CA LYS A 118 -1.30 -33.69 -5.86
C LYS A 118 -0.98 -34.47 -7.13
N THR A 119 -0.07 -33.98 -7.95
CA THR A 119 0.53 -34.78 -9.01
C THR A 119 1.55 -35.72 -8.38
N ARG A 120 1.36 -37.03 -8.58
CA ARG A 120 2.06 -38.15 -7.96
C ARG A 120 3.57 -38.24 -8.24
N HIS A 121 4.19 -37.29 -8.90
CA HIS A 121 5.57 -37.40 -9.38
C HIS A 121 6.40 -36.14 -9.10
N SER A 122 6.81 -35.88 -7.85
CA SER A 122 7.96 -35.06 -7.58
C SER A 122 8.64 -35.46 -6.26
N HIS A 123 9.47 -36.52 -6.33
CA HIS A 123 10.19 -37.00 -5.15
C HIS A 123 11.51 -36.24 -4.86
N ASP A 124 11.95 -35.27 -5.67
CA ASP A 124 13.31 -34.72 -5.58
C ASP A 124 13.44 -33.22 -5.89
N ARG A 125 12.49 -32.36 -5.49
CA ARG A 125 12.77 -30.92 -5.54
C ARG A 125 12.80 -30.39 -4.11
N ALA A 126 13.91 -29.69 -3.77
CA ALA A 126 13.94 -28.78 -2.63
C ALA A 126 12.62 -28.00 -2.63
N VAL A 127 11.95 -27.95 -1.47
CA VAL A 127 10.58 -27.45 -1.37
C VAL A 127 10.61 -25.97 -1.70
N ASP A 128 10.34 -25.62 -2.97
CA ASP A 128 10.09 -24.23 -3.37
C ASP A 128 8.86 -23.75 -2.58
N THR A 129 8.96 -22.57 -1.99
CA THR A 129 7.87 -21.94 -1.26
C THR A 129 7.28 -20.79 -2.05
N LYS A 130 5.99 -20.55 -1.89
CA LYS A 130 5.32 -19.35 -2.37
C LYS A 130 5.07 -18.44 -1.18
N HIS A 131 5.54 -17.20 -1.29
CA HIS A 131 5.33 -16.14 -0.31
C HIS A 131 4.40 -15.10 -0.93
N THR A 132 3.23 -14.88 -0.37
CA THR A 132 2.20 -14.00 -0.92
C THR A 132 1.79 -12.96 0.08
N LEU A 133 1.84 -11.69 -0.32
CA LEU A 133 1.36 -10.57 0.47
C LEU A 133 -0.05 -10.16 0.03
N TYR A 134 -0.92 -9.90 1.01
CA TYR A 134 -2.32 -9.53 0.77
C TYR A 134 -2.68 -8.17 1.36
N TRP A 135 -3.49 -7.41 0.62
CA TRP A 135 -4.09 -6.15 1.04
C TRP A 135 -5.61 -6.20 0.96
N MET A 136 -6.27 -5.34 1.71
CA MET A 136 -7.60 -4.89 1.36
C MET A 136 -7.48 -4.05 0.09
N ALA A 137 -8.45 -4.16 -0.82
CA ALA A 137 -8.47 -3.36 -2.04
C ALA A 137 -9.89 -2.94 -2.38
N GLN A 138 -10.06 -1.73 -2.88
CA GLN A 138 -11.36 -1.22 -3.31
C GLN A 138 -11.37 -0.87 -4.79
N PRO A 139 -12.45 -1.19 -5.51
CA PRO A 139 -12.62 -0.73 -6.89
C PRO A 139 -12.54 0.78 -7.00
N ILE A 140 -11.88 1.24 -8.05
CA ILE A 140 -11.91 2.63 -8.53
C ILE A 140 -12.48 2.65 -9.94
N SER A 141 -13.05 3.76 -10.38
CA SER A 141 -13.74 3.88 -11.67
C SER A 141 -13.60 5.29 -12.25
N GLY A 142 -14.04 5.46 -13.49
CA GLY A 142 -13.97 6.74 -14.18
C GLY A 142 -12.53 7.23 -14.36
N ASP A 143 -12.34 8.53 -14.24
CA ASP A 143 -11.04 9.19 -14.46
C ASP A 143 -9.93 8.62 -13.58
N ASP A 144 -10.24 8.23 -12.34
CA ASP A 144 -9.26 7.63 -11.44
C ASP A 144 -8.71 6.30 -11.97
N ALA A 145 -9.56 5.48 -12.61
CA ALA A 145 -9.13 4.23 -13.23
C ALA A 145 -8.30 4.48 -14.50
N GLU A 146 -8.61 5.54 -15.26
CA GLU A 146 -7.81 5.95 -16.43
C GLU A 146 -6.44 6.46 -16.01
N HIS A 147 -6.35 7.33 -15.01
CA HIS A 147 -5.08 7.82 -14.46
C HIS A 147 -4.19 6.70 -13.90
N LEU A 148 -4.79 5.62 -13.40
CA LEU A 148 -4.02 4.46 -12.95
C LEU A 148 -3.27 3.81 -14.11
N LEU A 149 -3.83 3.79 -15.33
CA LEU A 149 -3.18 3.27 -16.52
C LEU A 149 -1.91 4.04 -16.89
N ASP A 150 -1.86 5.35 -16.61
CA ASP A 150 -0.67 6.17 -16.87
C ASP A 150 0.52 5.77 -15.99
N ALA A 151 0.26 5.28 -14.79
CA ALA A 151 1.29 4.81 -13.87
C ALA A 151 1.73 3.36 -14.14
N PHE A 152 0.80 2.49 -14.54
CA PHE A 152 1.00 1.04 -14.64
C PHE A 152 1.05 0.52 -16.07
N GLY A 153 0.54 1.28 -17.03
CA GLY A 153 0.28 0.82 -18.38
C GLY A 153 -1.00 -0.02 -18.48
N PRO A 154 -1.36 -0.47 -19.69
CA PRO A 154 -2.55 -1.27 -19.91
C PRO A 154 -2.42 -2.64 -19.24
N VAL A 155 -3.46 -3.01 -18.49
CA VAL A 155 -3.56 -4.32 -17.84
C VAL A 155 -4.25 -5.29 -18.80
N HIS A 156 -3.59 -6.38 -19.15
CA HIS A 156 -4.15 -7.44 -19.98
C HIS A 156 -4.99 -8.38 -19.13
N ARG A 157 -6.17 -8.73 -19.61
CA ARG A 157 -7.04 -9.71 -18.91
C ARG A 157 -6.37 -11.09 -18.90
N ALA A 158 -6.45 -11.77 -17.77
CA ALA A 158 -6.05 -13.15 -17.66
C ALA A 158 -6.79 -14.03 -18.69
N ASP A 159 -6.10 -15.04 -19.21
CA ASP A 159 -6.71 -15.98 -20.15
C ASP A 159 -7.84 -16.78 -19.47
N VAL A 160 -8.87 -17.16 -20.24
CA VAL A 160 -9.99 -18.00 -19.78
C VAL A 160 -9.50 -19.35 -19.22
N GLY A 161 -8.33 -19.82 -19.65
CA GLY A 161 -7.68 -21.00 -19.09
C GLY A 161 -7.07 -20.78 -17.70
N GLU A 162 -6.83 -19.53 -17.30
CA GLU A 162 -6.32 -19.13 -15.98
C GLU A 162 -7.45 -18.74 -15.04
N ILE A 163 -8.33 -17.82 -15.45
CA ILE A 163 -9.52 -17.37 -14.71
C ILE A 163 -10.73 -17.47 -15.63
N ASN A 164 -11.71 -18.28 -15.27
CA ASN A 164 -12.92 -18.46 -16.08
C ASN A 164 -14.19 -17.93 -15.43
N ASP A 165 -14.17 -17.62 -14.13
CA ASP A 165 -15.32 -17.05 -13.44
C ASP A 165 -14.91 -16.08 -12.34
N ILE A 166 -15.71 -15.05 -12.12
CA ILE A 166 -15.49 -13.99 -11.14
C ILE A 166 -16.83 -13.69 -10.49
N VAL A 167 -16.90 -13.78 -9.17
CA VAL A 167 -18.14 -13.53 -8.45
C VAL A 167 -17.94 -12.54 -7.29
N TRP A 168 -18.95 -11.69 -7.12
CA TRP A 168 -19.08 -10.82 -5.95
C TRP A 168 -20.08 -11.47 -4.99
N VAL A 169 -19.61 -11.79 -3.81
CA VAL A 169 -20.40 -12.51 -2.80
C VAL A 169 -20.25 -11.87 -1.43
N SER A 170 -21.22 -12.12 -0.55
CA SER A 170 -21.10 -11.71 0.85
C SER A 170 -19.90 -12.40 1.52
N VAL A 171 -19.36 -11.77 2.57
CA VAL A 171 -18.28 -12.36 3.40
C VAL A 171 -18.65 -13.76 3.91
N ARG A 172 -19.93 -13.99 4.23
CA ARG A 172 -20.43 -15.29 4.69
C ARG A 172 -20.43 -16.35 3.58
N GLU A 173 -20.78 -15.97 2.37
CA GLU A 173 -20.77 -16.86 1.21
C GLU A 173 -19.34 -17.16 0.75
N ALA A 174 -18.46 -16.16 0.69
CA ALA A 174 -17.06 -16.35 0.37
C ALA A 174 -16.41 -17.42 1.26
N ARG A 175 -16.69 -17.43 2.57
CA ARG A 175 -16.18 -18.46 3.50
C ARG A 175 -16.58 -19.88 3.12
N LYS A 176 -17.74 -20.05 2.47
CA LYS A 176 -18.22 -21.38 2.03
C LYS A 176 -17.60 -21.79 0.69
N ILE A 177 -17.46 -20.83 -0.22
CA ILE A 177 -17.02 -21.06 -1.61
C ILE A 177 -15.50 -21.21 -1.69
N LEU A 178 -14.72 -20.41 -0.97
CA LEU A 178 -13.26 -20.48 -0.94
C LEU A 178 -12.80 -21.93 -0.67
N THR A 179 -11.90 -22.40 -1.50
CA THR A 179 -11.47 -23.81 -1.49
C THR A 179 -10.41 -24.06 -0.42
N HIS A 180 -9.40 -23.18 -0.33
CA HIS A 180 -8.24 -23.39 0.54
C HIS A 180 -8.45 -22.82 1.96
N SER A 181 -7.90 -23.51 2.97
CA SER A 181 -7.94 -23.03 4.36
C SER A 181 -7.20 -21.70 4.51
N THR A 182 -6.06 -21.53 3.83
CA THR A 182 -5.27 -20.29 3.85
C THR A 182 -6.08 -19.08 3.35
N ASP A 183 -6.92 -19.26 2.31
CA ASP A 183 -7.80 -18.19 1.82
C ASP A 183 -8.91 -17.85 2.84
N LYS A 184 -9.41 -18.87 3.57
CA LYS A 184 -10.38 -18.67 4.65
C LYS A 184 -9.77 -17.99 5.87
N ASP A 185 -8.51 -18.27 6.16
CA ASP A 185 -7.75 -17.59 7.23
C ASP A 185 -7.49 -16.13 6.86
N THR A 186 -7.15 -15.83 5.60
CA THR A 186 -7.03 -14.47 5.09
C THR A 186 -8.36 -13.72 5.19
N LEU A 187 -9.51 -14.39 4.91
CA LEU A 187 -10.84 -13.82 5.11
C LEU A 187 -11.12 -13.51 6.59
N ALA A 188 -10.68 -14.37 7.50
CA ALA A 188 -10.83 -14.10 8.94
C ALA A 188 -10.05 -12.85 9.36
N ILE A 189 -8.82 -12.68 8.88
CA ILE A 189 -8.02 -11.46 9.10
C ILE A 189 -8.74 -10.23 8.51
N PHE A 190 -9.31 -10.33 7.30
CA PHE A 190 -10.12 -9.25 6.72
C PHE A 190 -11.28 -8.86 7.64
N VAL A 191 -12.00 -9.84 8.18
CA VAL A 191 -13.11 -9.60 9.12
C VAL A 191 -12.61 -8.86 10.38
N ASP A 192 -11.48 -9.29 10.95
CA ASP A 192 -10.87 -8.64 12.12
C ASP A 192 -10.45 -7.20 11.79
N ARG A 193 -9.88 -6.95 10.58
CA ARG A 193 -9.54 -5.60 10.13
C ARG A 193 -10.77 -4.70 9.98
N VAL A 194 -11.88 -5.22 9.46
CA VAL A 194 -13.15 -4.48 9.41
C VAL A 194 -13.65 -4.14 10.81
N GLN A 195 -13.50 -5.06 11.78
CA GLN A 195 -13.85 -4.80 13.17
C GLN A 195 -12.97 -3.72 13.82
N GLU A 196 -11.72 -3.57 13.37
CA GLU A 196 -10.81 -2.49 13.76
C GLU A 196 -11.13 -1.15 13.05
N GLY A 197 -12.11 -1.11 12.13
CA GLY A 197 -12.52 0.09 11.39
C GLY A 197 -11.90 0.22 9.99
N ALA A 198 -11.20 -0.80 9.49
CA ALA A 198 -10.49 -0.73 8.22
C ALA A 198 -11.39 -0.41 7.01
N ALA A 199 -12.68 -0.79 7.05
CA ALA A 199 -13.64 -0.49 5.99
C ALA A 199 -14.01 1.02 5.89
N THR A 200 -13.69 1.81 6.91
CA THR A 200 -13.93 3.27 6.92
C THR A 200 -12.64 4.08 6.94
N ALA A 201 -11.48 3.41 6.98
CA ALA A 201 -10.19 4.06 7.03
C ALA A 201 -9.90 4.85 5.74
N GLN A 202 -9.34 6.05 5.92
CA GLN A 202 -8.86 6.90 4.83
C GLN A 202 -7.33 6.94 4.84
N ASN A 203 -6.73 7.09 3.67
CA ASN A 203 -5.28 7.05 3.53
C ASN A 203 -4.69 8.45 3.39
N LEU A 204 -3.71 8.75 4.26
CA LEU A 204 -2.86 9.93 4.14
C LEU A 204 -1.40 9.48 4.05
N MET A 205 -0.73 9.86 2.97
CA MET A 205 0.66 9.50 2.73
C MET A 205 1.60 10.68 3.01
N ILE A 206 2.57 10.47 3.91
CA ILE A 206 3.67 11.39 4.15
C ILE A 206 4.80 11.01 3.20
N VAL A 207 5.14 11.92 2.30
CA VAL A 207 6.23 11.77 1.33
C VAL A 207 7.41 12.63 1.76
N ARG A 208 8.60 12.04 1.86
CA ARG A 208 9.82 12.81 2.01
C ARG A 208 10.37 13.16 0.63
N HIS A 209 10.67 14.44 0.40
CA HIS A 209 11.26 14.88 -0.87
C HIS A 209 12.44 14.00 -1.28
N ALA A 210 12.61 13.79 -2.57
CA ALA A 210 13.70 13.03 -3.18
C ALA A 210 15.06 13.71 -2.92
N LYS A 211 16.16 13.01 -3.27
CA LYS A 211 17.51 13.53 -3.06
C LYS A 211 17.71 14.84 -3.82
N ALA A 212 17.92 15.94 -3.08
CA ALA A 212 18.17 17.25 -3.64
C ALA A 212 19.67 17.55 -3.76
N GLU A 213 20.03 18.57 -4.53
CA GLU A 213 21.38 19.11 -4.64
C GLU A 213 21.98 19.38 -3.25
N SER A 214 23.29 19.32 -3.13
CA SER A 214 23.96 19.58 -1.85
C SER A 214 23.87 21.07 -1.48
N ARG A 215 23.52 21.40 -0.23
CA ARG A 215 23.56 22.77 0.28
C ARG A 215 24.93 23.44 0.09
N LYS A 216 26.02 22.65 0.09
CA LYS A 216 27.38 23.17 -0.07
C LYS A 216 27.70 23.62 -1.51
N SER A 217 27.12 22.94 -2.50
CA SER A 217 27.35 23.22 -3.93
C SER A 217 26.30 24.14 -4.54
N TRP A 218 25.11 24.24 -3.93
CA TRP A 218 24.02 25.04 -4.44
C TRP A 218 24.24 26.53 -4.18
N LYS A 219 24.15 27.36 -5.23
CA LYS A 219 24.40 28.81 -5.14
C LYS A 219 23.12 29.64 -4.99
N GLY A 220 21.94 29.04 -5.16
CA GLY A 220 20.64 29.67 -4.98
C GLY A 220 20.15 29.63 -3.53
N THR A 221 18.92 30.05 -3.30
CA THR A 221 18.25 29.91 -1.99
C THR A 221 17.93 28.43 -1.71
N ASP A 222 17.81 28.04 -0.45
CA ASP A 222 17.47 26.66 -0.09
C ASP A 222 16.05 26.29 -0.59
N ALA A 223 15.15 27.26 -0.68
CA ALA A 223 13.82 27.09 -1.24
C ALA A 223 13.83 26.64 -2.70
N ASN A 224 14.77 27.17 -3.50
CA ASN A 224 14.89 26.87 -4.94
C ASN A 224 15.88 25.73 -5.24
N ARG A 225 16.33 24.99 -4.24
CA ARG A 225 17.25 23.86 -4.41
C ARG A 225 16.54 22.65 -5.01
N PRO A 226 16.89 22.26 -6.27
CA PRO A 226 16.21 21.19 -6.99
C PRO A 226 16.62 19.79 -6.51
N ILE A 227 15.87 18.78 -6.96
CA ILE A 227 16.32 17.38 -6.82
C ILE A 227 17.46 17.09 -7.80
N THR A 228 18.32 16.13 -7.43
CA THR A 228 19.38 15.61 -8.32
C THR A 228 18.80 14.68 -9.39
N PRO A 229 19.54 14.35 -10.48
CA PRO A 229 19.10 13.33 -11.44
C PRO A 229 18.78 11.99 -10.77
N LYS A 230 19.57 11.57 -9.76
CA LYS A 230 19.25 10.39 -8.94
C LYS A 230 17.97 10.58 -8.13
N GLY A 231 17.71 11.79 -7.63
CA GLY A 231 16.47 12.15 -6.95
C GLY A 231 15.27 12.07 -7.88
N ALA A 232 15.41 12.55 -9.12
CA ALA A 232 14.35 12.49 -10.13
C ALA A 232 14.00 11.03 -10.50
N ALA A 233 14.99 10.17 -10.68
CA ALA A 233 14.75 8.73 -10.91
C ALA A 233 14.01 8.08 -9.73
N ALA A 234 14.39 8.40 -8.49
CA ALA A 234 13.71 7.90 -7.30
C ALA A 234 12.28 8.45 -7.17
N ALA A 235 12.03 9.73 -7.50
CA ALA A 235 10.71 10.34 -7.50
C ALA A 235 9.80 9.69 -8.55
N PHE A 236 10.32 9.44 -9.75
CA PHE A 236 9.59 8.74 -10.81
C PHE A 236 9.20 7.31 -10.38
N ALA A 237 10.15 6.55 -9.81
CA ALA A 237 9.87 5.21 -9.32
C ALA A 237 8.88 5.22 -8.12
N LEU A 238 8.99 6.23 -7.23
CA LEU A 238 8.07 6.40 -6.11
C LEU A 238 6.64 6.67 -6.57
N ASN A 239 6.47 7.40 -7.68
CA ASN A 239 5.16 7.70 -8.24
C ASN A 239 4.33 6.43 -8.49
N ARG A 240 4.93 5.37 -9.04
CA ARG A 240 4.26 4.08 -9.25
C ARG A 240 3.79 3.43 -7.95
N GLU A 241 4.59 3.56 -6.90
CA GLU A 241 4.23 3.02 -5.57
C GLU A 241 3.09 3.81 -4.92
N LEU A 242 3.07 5.15 -5.09
CA LEU A 242 2.00 6.00 -4.59
C LEU A 242 0.70 5.77 -5.36
N ALA A 243 0.78 5.57 -6.68
CA ALA A 243 -0.36 5.28 -7.54
C ALA A 243 -1.14 4.02 -7.11
N CYS A 244 -0.46 3.03 -6.48
CA CYS A 244 -1.15 1.85 -5.91
C CYS A 244 -2.26 2.21 -4.92
N TYR A 245 -2.21 3.40 -4.32
CA TYR A 245 -3.19 3.88 -3.34
C TYR A 245 -4.17 4.91 -3.89
N ASN A 246 -4.08 5.24 -5.18
CA ASN A 246 -4.92 6.22 -5.86
C ASN A 246 -5.04 7.57 -5.12
N PRO A 247 -3.94 8.33 -4.93
CA PRO A 247 -4.03 9.65 -4.29
C PRO A 247 -4.74 10.66 -5.20
N THR A 248 -5.87 11.16 -4.74
CA THR A 248 -6.71 12.15 -5.45
C THR A 248 -6.49 13.57 -4.96
N ARG A 249 -5.83 13.75 -3.80
CA ARG A 249 -5.41 15.05 -3.26
C ARG A 249 -3.91 15.08 -3.07
N LEU A 250 -3.28 16.13 -3.62
CA LEU A 250 -1.83 16.34 -3.52
C LEU A 250 -1.55 17.64 -2.77
N ALA A 251 -0.68 17.57 -1.76
CA ALA A 251 -0.21 18.72 -1.02
C ALA A 251 1.32 18.69 -0.90
N THR A 252 1.94 19.84 -0.79
CA THR A 252 3.39 19.94 -0.75
C THR A 252 3.88 21.19 -0.01
N SER A 253 5.04 21.09 0.61
CA SER A 253 5.81 22.30 0.91
C SER A 253 6.10 23.04 -0.40
N PRO A 254 6.03 24.39 -0.43
CA PRO A 254 6.29 25.18 -1.66
C PRO A 254 7.77 25.16 -2.10
N TRP A 255 8.67 24.52 -1.37
CA TRP A 255 10.07 24.42 -1.77
C TRP A 255 10.25 23.45 -2.94
N LEU A 256 11.06 23.87 -3.92
CA LEU A 256 11.19 23.25 -5.25
C LEU A 256 11.37 21.73 -5.18
N ARG A 257 12.25 21.21 -4.33
CA ARG A 257 12.51 19.76 -4.19
C ARG A 257 11.30 18.93 -3.77
N CYS A 258 10.36 19.53 -3.03
CA CYS A 258 9.11 18.86 -2.68
C CYS A 258 8.14 18.85 -3.85
N GLN A 259 8.01 19.97 -4.54
CA GLN A 259 7.17 20.06 -5.76
C GLN A 259 7.66 19.08 -6.82
N GLU A 260 8.97 19.10 -7.16
CA GLU A 260 9.55 18.19 -8.16
C GLU A 260 9.37 16.71 -7.79
N THR A 261 9.31 16.39 -6.50
CA THR A 261 9.10 15.00 -6.05
C THR A 261 7.71 14.48 -6.38
N LEU A 262 6.66 15.29 -6.29
CA LEU A 262 5.28 14.92 -6.63
C LEU A 262 4.86 15.33 -8.05
N GLN A 263 5.73 15.99 -8.80
CA GLN A 263 5.38 16.57 -10.12
C GLN A 263 4.87 15.51 -11.10
N VAL A 264 5.50 14.34 -11.14
CA VAL A 264 5.08 13.25 -12.05
C VAL A 264 3.69 12.76 -11.67
N LEU A 265 3.42 12.58 -10.37
CA LEU A 265 2.11 12.16 -9.89
C LEU A 265 1.03 13.20 -10.22
N SER A 266 1.35 14.49 -10.01
CA SER A 266 0.45 15.60 -10.35
C SER A 266 0.10 15.62 -11.85
N TRP A 267 1.07 15.38 -12.72
CA TRP A 267 0.82 15.33 -14.17
C TRP A 267 0.01 14.11 -14.61
N GLN A 268 0.32 12.92 -14.05
CA GLN A 268 -0.37 11.68 -14.41
C GLN A 268 -1.82 11.64 -13.89
N THR A 269 -2.07 12.25 -12.74
CA THR A 269 -3.42 12.27 -12.16
C THR A 269 -4.21 13.54 -12.53
N GLU A 270 -3.60 14.47 -13.27
CA GLU A 270 -4.16 15.81 -13.58
C GLU A 270 -4.62 16.58 -12.32
N ARG A 271 -4.05 16.22 -11.14
CA ARG A 271 -4.40 16.82 -9.84
C ARG A 271 -3.41 17.93 -9.49
N PRO A 272 -3.90 19.16 -9.18
CA PRO A 272 -3.04 20.24 -8.74
C PRO A 272 -2.47 19.95 -7.35
N MET A 273 -1.27 20.49 -7.06
CA MET A 273 -0.67 20.42 -5.73
C MET A 273 -1.07 21.66 -4.91
N GLU A 274 -1.68 21.42 -3.72
CA GLU A 274 -1.88 22.46 -2.70
C GLU A 274 -0.54 22.81 -2.05
N HIS A 275 -0.12 24.07 -2.08
CA HIS A 275 1.08 24.52 -1.40
C HIS A 275 0.76 24.91 0.05
N ILE A 276 1.49 24.34 1.00
CA ILE A 276 1.31 24.58 2.43
C ILE A 276 2.58 25.19 2.99
N ASP A 277 2.61 26.52 3.12
CA ASP A 277 3.76 27.29 3.56
C ASP A 277 4.26 26.89 4.96
N ALA A 278 3.34 26.53 5.86
CA ALA A 278 3.66 26.05 7.20
C ALA A 278 4.51 24.77 7.23
N LEU A 279 4.57 24.00 6.12
CA LEU A 279 5.36 22.77 6.02
C LEU A 279 6.78 22.99 5.43
N THR A 280 7.24 24.23 5.29
CA THR A 280 8.65 24.53 4.98
C THR A 280 9.55 24.25 6.18
N GLU A 281 10.87 24.04 5.97
CA GLU A 281 11.80 23.85 7.07
C GLU A 281 11.89 25.10 7.96
N ASP A 282 11.86 26.30 7.34
CA ASP A 282 11.98 27.58 8.06
C ASP A 282 10.72 27.86 8.89
N ALA A 283 9.52 27.73 8.31
CA ALA A 283 8.27 27.93 9.02
C ALA A 283 8.10 26.92 10.17
N PHE A 284 8.48 25.65 9.96
CA PHE A 284 8.46 24.65 11.02
C PHE A 284 9.46 24.98 12.14
N ALA A 285 10.65 25.46 11.83
CA ALA A 285 11.66 25.83 12.84
C ALA A 285 11.19 27.00 13.71
N GLU A 286 10.45 27.95 13.11
CA GLU A 286 9.95 29.14 13.83
C GLU A 286 8.61 28.84 14.55
N TYR A 287 7.68 28.12 13.89
CA TYR A 287 6.32 27.89 14.39
C TYR A 287 5.89 26.42 14.27
N PRO A 288 6.49 25.49 15.02
CA PRO A 288 6.19 24.04 14.90
C PRO A 288 4.73 23.69 15.18
N THR A 289 4.07 24.44 16.07
CA THR A 289 2.64 24.25 16.37
C THR A 289 1.76 24.61 15.17
N ILE A 290 2.09 25.68 14.43
CA ILE A 290 1.34 26.07 13.22
C ILE A 290 1.48 25.01 12.14
N ALA A 291 2.69 24.48 11.98
CA ALA A 291 2.93 23.38 11.04
C ALA A 291 2.10 22.12 11.39
N TRP A 292 2.04 21.78 12.68
CA TRP A 292 1.19 20.66 13.14
C TRP A 292 -0.28 20.93 12.88
N LEU A 293 -0.80 22.12 13.17
CA LEU A 293 -2.20 22.48 12.91
C LEU A 293 -2.54 22.42 11.42
N ALA A 294 -1.64 22.89 10.55
CA ALA A 294 -1.79 22.78 9.11
C ALA A 294 -1.82 21.32 8.63
N PHE A 295 -0.97 20.47 9.20
CA PHE A 295 -0.97 19.04 8.91
C PHE A 295 -2.22 18.33 9.47
N LEU A 296 -2.67 18.65 10.67
CA LEU A 296 -3.89 18.12 11.26
C LEU A 296 -5.12 18.47 10.42
N LYS A 297 -5.17 19.69 9.85
CA LYS A 297 -6.20 20.08 8.90
C LYS A 297 -6.22 19.15 7.68
N GLN A 298 -5.06 18.70 7.19
CA GLN A 298 -5.01 17.74 6.07
C GLN A 298 -5.53 16.36 6.47
N ILE A 299 -5.28 15.91 7.71
CA ILE A 299 -5.90 14.69 8.25
C ILE A 299 -7.43 14.84 8.27
N GLN A 300 -7.94 15.95 8.79
CA GLN A 300 -9.38 16.22 8.85
C GLN A 300 -10.01 16.24 7.46
N LEU A 301 -9.41 16.96 6.51
CA LEU A 301 -9.87 16.98 5.13
C LEU A 301 -9.89 15.59 4.49
N THR A 302 -8.85 14.78 4.71
CA THR A 302 -8.78 13.39 4.21
C THR A 302 -9.94 12.54 4.75
N LEU A 303 -10.30 12.71 6.02
CA LEU A 303 -11.43 12.01 6.64
C LEU A 303 -12.78 12.52 6.13
N GLU A 304 -12.93 13.83 5.97
CA GLU A 304 -14.18 14.48 5.52
C GLU A 304 -14.47 14.19 4.05
N THR A 305 -13.47 14.39 3.18
CA THR A 305 -13.63 14.19 1.72
C THR A 305 -13.57 12.72 1.32
N ARG A 306 -13.02 11.85 2.19
CA ARG A 306 -12.77 10.43 1.93
C ARG A 306 -11.82 10.17 0.75
N GLU A 307 -10.95 11.14 0.47
CA GLU A 307 -9.96 11.10 -0.58
C GLU A 307 -8.59 10.68 -0.03
N THR A 308 -7.85 9.91 -0.79
CA THR A 308 -6.44 9.62 -0.46
C THR A 308 -5.60 10.87 -0.69
N THR A 309 -4.84 11.27 0.33
CA THR A 309 -4.00 12.48 0.28
C THR A 309 -2.51 12.10 0.30
N ALA A 310 -1.70 12.65 -0.62
CA ALA A 310 -0.25 12.57 -0.57
C ALA A 310 0.35 13.95 -0.25
N ILE A 311 1.20 14.02 0.80
CA ILE A 311 1.80 15.28 1.27
C ILE A 311 3.32 15.17 1.25
N CYS A 312 3.97 15.99 0.41
CA CYS A 312 5.44 16.03 0.37
C CYS A 312 6.01 17.12 1.29
N MET A 313 6.95 16.71 2.14
CA MET A 313 7.58 17.62 3.10
C MET A 313 9.04 17.23 3.40
N HIS A 314 9.63 17.94 4.36
CA HIS A 314 11.05 17.90 4.70
C HIS A 314 11.31 17.04 5.94
N ARG A 315 12.56 16.54 6.04
CA ARG A 315 13.01 15.72 7.17
C ARG A 315 12.66 16.27 8.56
N PRO A 316 12.97 17.55 8.91
CA PRO A 316 12.66 18.04 10.26
C PRO A 316 11.15 18.13 10.50
N VAL A 317 10.38 18.54 9.49
CA VAL A 317 8.91 18.61 9.55
C VAL A 317 8.32 17.22 9.80
N ILE A 318 8.78 16.21 9.04
CA ILE A 318 8.35 14.81 9.21
C ILE A 318 8.62 14.33 10.64
N GLY A 319 9.79 14.67 11.20
CA GLY A 319 10.12 14.34 12.59
C GLY A 319 9.11 14.89 13.58
N GLY A 320 8.77 16.19 13.45
CA GLY A 320 7.75 16.83 14.27
C GLY A 320 6.36 16.23 14.08
N MET A 321 5.97 15.92 12.84
CA MET A 321 4.69 15.25 12.59
C MET A 321 4.65 13.86 13.23
N PHE A 322 5.73 13.08 13.13
CA PHE A 322 5.82 11.76 13.75
C PHE A 322 5.71 11.80 15.28
N ASP A 323 6.23 12.86 15.92
CA ASP A 323 6.09 13.04 17.37
C ASP A 323 4.61 13.11 17.79
N HIS A 324 3.80 13.86 17.07
CA HIS A 324 2.37 13.97 17.31
C HIS A 324 1.59 12.70 16.87
N LEU A 325 1.90 12.17 15.68
CA LEU A 325 1.21 11.01 15.11
C LEU A 325 1.35 9.75 15.95
N ARG A 326 2.46 9.58 16.70
CA ARG A 326 2.62 8.46 17.63
C ARG A 326 1.51 8.42 18.69
N GLY A 327 1.00 9.59 19.09
CA GLY A 327 -0.13 9.71 20.01
C GLY A 327 -1.48 9.34 19.41
N LEU A 328 -1.60 9.34 18.07
CA LEU A 328 -2.82 8.98 17.36
C LEU A 328 -2.88 7.48 16.97
N CYS A 329 -1.81 6.72 17.21
CA CYS A 329 -1.77 5.30 16.87
C CYS A 329 -2.68 4.48 17.77
N ALA A 330 -3.60 3.70 17.20
CA ALA A 330 -4.52 2.81 17.94
C ALA A 330 -3.78 1.78 18.82
N ARG A 331 -2.56 1.39 18.41
CA ARG A 331 -1.75 0.38 19.09
C ARG A 331 -0.29 0.82 19.20
N LYS A 332 0.36 0.50 20.32
CA LYS A 332 1.78 0.79 20.57
C LYS A 332 2.73 0.18 19.51
N ALA A 333 2.35 -0.94 18.90
CA ALA A 333 3.11 -1.54 17.82
C ALA A 333 3.20 -0.62 16.59
N LEU A 334 2.12 0.10 16.25
CA LEU A 334 2.09 1.05 15.16
C LEU A 334 2.97 2.27 15.47
N SER A 335 2.89 2.83 16.67
CA SER A 335 3.69 4.00 17.04
C SER A 335 5.21 3.75 16.91
N LYS A 336 5.68 2.51 17.10
CA LYS A 336 7.08 2.12 16.91
C LYS A 336 7.52 2.13 15.43
N GLN A 337 6.59 2.07 14.48
CA GLN A 337 6.90 2.14 13.04
C GLN A 337 7.25 3.56 12.60
N LEU A 338 6.78 4.59 13.33
CA LEU A 338 7.14 5.97 13.13
C LEU A 338 8.47 6.24 13.83
N ILE A 339 9.56 6.23 13.07
CA ILE A 339 10.93 6.32 13.58
C ILE A 339 11.13 7.63 14.34
N ALA A 340 11.58 7.54 15.61
CA ALA A 340 11.77 8.70 16.49
C ALA A 340 13.10 9.43 16.26
N LYS A 341 14.07 8.81 15.58
CA LYS A 341 15.41 9.34 15.38
C LYS A 341 15.63 9.75 13.93
N THR A 342 16.37 10.86 13.74
CA THR A 342 16.81 11.26 12.40
C THR A 342 17.58 10.11 11.72
N PRO A 343 17.37 9.88 10.41
CA PRO A 343 16.68 10.74 9.43
C PRO A 343 15.15 10.54 9.34
N PHE A 344 14.49 9.89 10.28
CA PHE A 344 13.07 9.56 10.36
C PHE A 344 12.59 8.64 9.23
N MET A 345 12.88 8.96 7.99
CA MET A 345 12.67 8.13 6.79
C MET A 345 13.67 8.51 5.68
N PRO A 346 14.02 7.61 4.73
CA PRO A 346 14.89 7.92 3.60
C PRO A 346 14.28 8.96 2.66
N THR A 347 15.13 9.69 1.89
CA THR A 347 14.66 10.59 0.81
C THR A 347 14.01 9.81 -0.32
N GLY A 348 12.95 10.37 -0.92
CA GLY A 348 12.22 9.71 -2.01
C GLY A 348 11.49 8.43 -1.56
N THR A 349 11.00 8.42 -0.32
CA THR A 349 10.14 7.36 0.22
C THR A 349 8.88 7.97 0.82
N ALA A 350 7.89 7.14 1.10
CA ALA A 350 6.67 7.56 1.77
C ALA A 350 6.26 6.62 2.91
N VAL A 351 5.34 7.09 3.72
CA VAL A 351 4.62 6.31 4.73
C VAL A 351 3.14 6.54 4.52
N ALA A 352 2.39 5.48 4.23
CA ALA A 352 0.94 5.51 4.14
C ALA A 352 0.34 5.25 5.52
N LEU A 353 -0.53 6.15 5.97
CA LEU A 353 -1.24 6.10 7.24
C LEU A 353 -2.71 5.84 6.96
N PHE A 354 -3.26 4.76 7.47
CA PHE A 354 -4.69 4.48 7.41
C PHE A 354 -5.35 4.96 8.69
N ILE A 355 -6.21 5.95 8.55
CA ILE A 355 -6.77 6.75 9.64
C ILE A 355 -8.28 6.58 9.66
N ILE A 356 -8.85 6.33 10.82
CA ILE A 356 -10.29 6.34 11.08
C ILE A 356 -10.67 7.54 11.92
N ASP A 357 -11.89 8.01 11.74
CA ASP A 357 -12.50 8.99 12.65
C ASP A 357 -13.13 8.25 13.82
N THR A 358 -12.83 8.70 15.04
CA THR A 358 -13.40 8.16 16.28
C THR A 358 -13.98 9.30 17.13
N PRO A 359 -14.87 9.01 18.10
CA PRO A 359 -15.36 10.04 19.03
C PRO A 359 -14.26 10.77 19.82
N GLN A 360 -13.06 10.19 19.89
CA GLN A 360 -11.88 10.79 20.54
C GLN A 360 -10.97 11.53 19.55
N GLY A 361 -11.33 11.56 18.28
CA GLY A 361 -10.56 12.15 17.18
C GLY A 361 -9.90 11.11 16.27
N PRO A 362 -9.02 11.54 15.37
CA PRO A 362 -8.36 10.66 14.39
C PRO A 362 -7.55 9.54 15.06
N SER A 363 -7.66 8.32 14.55
CA SER A 363 -6.90 7.17 15.04
C SER A 363 -6.26 6.40 13.90
N ILE A 364 -4.94 6.15 14.00
CA ILE A 364 -4.15 5.42 12.99
C ILE A 364 -4.23 3.92 13.29
N ILE A 365 -4.82 3.16 12.38
CA ILE A 365 -5.02 1.72 12.51
C ILE A 365 -4.06 0.87 11.69
N ASP A 366 -3.38 1.47 10.69
CA ASP A 366 -2.34 0.80 9.88
C ASP A 366 -1.30 1.80 9.39
N ILE A 367 -0.05 1.33 9.24
CA ILE A 367 1.08 2.10 8.76
C ILE A 367 1.87 1.24 7.79
N GLN A 368 2.07 1.74 6.56
CA GLN A 368 2.82 1.03 5.54
C GLN A 368 3.98 1.90 5.04
N LYS A 369 5.20 1.35 5.07
CA LYS A 369 6.36 2.00 4.47
C LYS A 369 6.35 1.78 2.97
N VAL A 370 6.54 2.86 2.22
CA VAL A 370 6.53 2.86 0.76
C VAL A 370 7.89 3.31 0.25
N SER A 371 8.59 2.40 -0.40
CA SER A 371 9.93 2.65 -0.96
C SER A 371 9.94 2.32 -2.45
N PRO A 372 10.50 3.20 -3.28
CA PRO A 372 10.60 2.93 -4.71
C PRO A 372 11.62 1.83 -4.99
N ILE A 373 11.39 1.07 -6.05
CA ILE A 373 12.41 0.21 -6.67
C ILE A 373 13.08 1.04 -7.75
N VAL A 374 14.34 1.36 -7.54
CA VAL A 374 15.17 2.15 -8.47
C VAL A 374 16.25 1.22 -9.02
N TYR A 375 16.32 1.09 -10.33
CA TYR A 375 17.31 0.32 -11.06
C TYR A 375 18.61 1.10 -11.28
#